data_c390a81fa70abee3776894fe2baa3962
#
_entry.id   c390a81fa70abee3776894fe2baa3962
#
_cell.length_a   1.000
_cell.length_b   1.000
_cell.length_c   1.000
_cell.angle_alpha   90.00
_cell.angle_beta   90.00
_cell.angle_gamma   90.00
#
_symmetry.space_group_name_H-M   'P 1'
#
loop_
_entity.id
_entity.type
_entity.pdbx_description
1 polymer ?
#
loop_
_entity_poly.entity_id
_entity_poly.type
_entity_poly.pdbx_seq_one_letter_code
_entity_poly.pdbx_strand_id
1 'polypeptide(L)'
;GLDTVLQGTYQTAQSDTTIVNDSLTALTRINEDLLRSQKGTSNYAQLMDNRDAELTKITQRLNVDISFGPNDGAILSYNGTTVLQGNTASSFGVTQNANGTLAFLGPA
;
A
#
# COMPACT_ATOMS: atom_id res chain seq x y z
N GLY A 1 0.94 -11.39 8.30
CA GLY A 1 0.63 -10.06 7.80
C GLY A 1 0.16 -9.11 8.88
N LEU A 2 -0.03 -7.84 8.54
CA LEU A 2 -0.50 -6.81 9.50
C LEU A 2 -1.90 -7.09 10.01
N ASP A 3 -2.73 -7.76 9.24
CA ASP A 3 -4.07 -8.19 9.63
C ASP A 3 -4.06 -9.29 10.70
N THR A 4 -2.88 -9.85 11.00
CA THR A 4 -2.66 -10.81 12.08
C THR A 4 -1.63 -10.28 13.09
N VAL A 5 -1.73 -9.01 13.43
CA VAL A 5 -0.72 -8.27 14.22
C VAL A 5 -0.54 -8.76 15.65
N LEU A 6 -1.39 -9.65 16.13
CA LEU A 6 -1.21 -10.26 17.45
C LEU A 6 0.01 -11.20 17.51
N GLN A 7 0.58 -11.54 16.34
CA GLN A 7 1.76 -12.39 16.22
C GLN A 7 2.96 -11.50 15.88
N GLY A 8 3.87 -11.36 16.78
CA GLY A 8 5.07 -10.57 16.58
C GLY A 8 5.20 -9.44 17.57
N THR A 9 6.24 -8.66 17.42
CA THR A 9 6.49 -7.55 18.33
C THR A 9 5.83 -6.27 17.83
N TYR A 10 5.55 -5.37 18.73
CA TYR A 10 5.05 -4.04 18.40
C TYR A 10 6.00 -3.32 17.44
N GLN A 11 7.29 -3.44 17.67
CA GLN A 11 8.30 -2.80 16.84
C GLN A 11 8.27 -3.32 15.40
N THR A 12 8.12 -4.62 15.21
CA THR A 12 7.98 -5.24 13.89
C THR A 12 6.70 -4.77 13.20
N ALA A 13 5.59 -4.73 13.93
CA ALA A 13 4.30 -4.27 13.40
C ALA A 13 4.37 -2.80 12.99
N GLN A 14 5.03 -1.94 13.78
CA GLN A 14 5.25 -0.54 13.40
C GLN A 14 6.08 -0.41 12.13
N SER A 15 7.14 -1.19 12.02
CA SER A 15 8.00 -1.20 10.84
C SER A 15 7.22 -1.61 9.59
N ASP A 16 6.44 -2.68 9.68
CA ASP A 16 5.60 -3.15 8.57
C ASP A 16 4.56 -2.10 8.17
N THR A 17 3.94 -1.45 9.15
CA THR A 17 2.96 -0.40 8.90
C THR A 17 3.58 0.79 8.19
N THR A 18 4.79 1.19 8.59
CA THR A 18 5.54 2.26 7.95
C THR A 18 5.83 1.91 6.48
N ILE A 19 6.27 0.69 6.21
CA ILE A 19 6.55 0.24 4.84
C ILE A 19 5.27 0.28 3.99
N VAL A 20 4.14 -0.19 4.51
CA VAL A 20 2.87 -0.14 3.79
C VAL A 20 2.48 1.29 3.47
N ASN A 21 2.54 2.19 4.45
CA ASN A 21 2.18 3.59 4.25
C ASN A 21 3.11 4.28 3.25
N ASP A 22 4.41 4.03 3.31
CA ASP A 22 5.37 4.59 2.37
C ASP A 22 5.13 4.09 0.95
N SER A 23 4.81 2.81 0.80
CA SER A 23 4.47 2.23 -0.51
C SER A 23 3.17 2.79 -1.07
N LEU A 24 2.16 3.01 -0.23
CA LEU A 24 0.91 3.67 -0.65
C LEU A 24 1.18 5.09 -1.16
N THR A 25 2.02 5.84 -0.46
CA THR A 25 2.42 7.19 -0.87
C THR A 25 3.18 7.15 -2.20
N ALA A 26 4.12 6.22 -2.35
CA ALA A 26 4.88 6.05 -3.60
C ALA A 26 3.94 5.73 -4.76
N LEU A 27 2.93 4.89 -4.52
CA LEU A 27 1.97 4.52 -5.55
C LEU A 27 1.07 5.69 -5.99
N THR A 28 0.76 6.65 -5.12
CA THR A 28 0.04 7.85 -5.55
C THR A 28 0.82 8.64 -6.59
N ARG A 29 2.14 8.75 -6.40
CA ARG A 29 3.03 9.43 -7.35
C ARG A 29 3.16 8.66 -8.64
N ILE A 30 3.32 7.35 -8.56
CA ILE A 30 3.41 6.48 -9.74
C ILE A 30 2.12 6.58 -10.54
N ASN A 31 0.96 6.54 -9.90
CA ASN A 31 -0.33 6.69 -10.56
C ASN A 31 -0.42 8.01 -11.32
N GLU A 32 0.02 9.11 -10.71
CA GLU A 32 0.04 10.42 -11.36
C GLU A 32 1.02 10.44 -12.55
N ASP A 33 2.20 9.88 -12.37
CA ASP A 33 3.21 9.85 -13.43
C ASP A 33 2.77 8.98 -14.60
N LEU A 34 2.05 7.88 -14.36
CA LEU A 34 1.47 7.06 -15.41
C LEU A 34 0.45 7.85 -16.26
N LEU A 35 -0.32 8.74 -15.63
CA LEU A 35 -1.26 9.60 -16.35
C LEU A 35 -0.54 10.55 -17.31
N ARG A 36 0.67 10.98 -16.98
CA ARG A 36 1.44 11.94 -17.77
C ARG A 36 2.44 11.30 -18.71
N SER A 37 2.66 9.99 -18.60
CA SER A 37 3.62 9.26 -19.42
C SER A 37 2.93 8.65 -20.64
N GLN A 38 3.62 8.60 -21.76
CA GLN A 38 3.09 8.02 -22.98
C GLN A 38 3.28 6.51 -22.98
N LYS A 39 2.20 5.77 -23.23
CA LYS A 39 2.26 4.30 -23.34
C LYS A 39 3.21 3.88 -24.44
N GLY A 40 3.91 2.79 -24.22
CA GLY A 40 4.87 2.23 -25.17
C GLY A 40 6.27 2.82 -25.05
N THR A 41 6.49 3.77 -24.14
CA THR A 41 7.82 4.33 -23.90
C THR A 41 8.56 3.56 -22.81
N SER A 42 9.89 3.68 -22.78
CA SER A 42 10.70 3.08 -21.71
C SER A 42 10.39 3.71 -20.34
N ASN A 43 10.05 5.00 -20.31
CA ASN A 43 9.63 5.65 -19.08
C ASN A 43 8.33 5.03 -18.52
N TYR A 44 7.36 4.75 -19.39
CA TYR A 44 6.12 4.09 -18.98
C TYR A 44 6.41 2.69 -18.42
N ALA A 45 7.26 1.92 -19.09
CA ALA A 45 7.64 0.59 -18.65
C ALA A 45 8.34 0.63 -17.29
N GLN A 46 9.21 1.62 -17.06
CA GLN A 46 9.87 1.78 -15.75
C GLN A 46 8.88 2.11 -14.65
N LEU A 47 7.89 2.95 -14.93
CA LEU A 47 6.83 3.26 -13.97
C LEU A 47 6.01 2.03 -13.61
N MET A 48 5.71 1.16 -14.59
CA MET A 48 5.01 -0.10 -14.35
C MET A 48 5.82 -1.02 -13.47
N ASP A 49 7.13 -1.12 -13.70
CA ASP A 49 8.02 -1.93 -12.85
C ASP A 49 8.08 -1.38 -11.43
N ASN A 50 8.17 -0.07 -11.28
CA ASN A 50 8.16 0.59 -9.96
C ASN A 50 6.84 0.36 -9.24
N ARG A 51 5.71 0.45 -9.96
CA ARG A 51 4.39 0.14 -9.44
C ARG A 51 4.35 -1.27 -8.85
N ASP A 52 4.81 -2.24 -9.63
CA ASP A 52 4.76 -3.65 -9.22
C ASP A 52 5.66 -3.92 -8.02
N ALA A 53 6.81 -3.25 -7.93
CA ALA A 53 7.70 -3.37 -6.77
C ALA A 53 7.03 -2.85 -5.48
N GLU A 54 6.34 -1.70 -5.56
CA GLU A 54 5.62 -1.16 -4.40
C GLU A 54 4.43 -2.04 -4.01
N LEU A 55 3.69 -2.56 -5.00
CA LEU A 55 2.59 -3.49 -4.74
C LEU A 55 3.08 -4.75 -4.01
N THR A 56 4.23 -5.28 -4.40
CA THR A 56 4.82 -6.45 -3.75
C THR A 56 5.13 -6.17 -2.27
N LYS A 57 5.68 -5.01 -1.95
CA LYS A 57 5.94 -4.63 -0.55
C LYS A 57 4.66 -4.65 0.29
N ILE A 58 3.56 -4.17 -0.28
CA ILE A 58 2.27 -4.14 0.41
C ILE A 58 1.72 -5.56 0.59
N THR A 59 1.67 -6.35 -0.49
CA THR A 59 1.06 -7.68 -0.45
C THR A 59 1.82 -8.66 0.43
N GLN A 60 3.09 -8.43 0.66
CA GLN A 60 3.88 -9.23 1.61
C GLN A 60 3.47 -8.96 3.06
N ARG A 61 2.78 -7.86 3.33
CA ARG A 61 2.46 -7.40 4.70
C ARG A 61 0.98 -7.28 4.98
N LEU A 62 0.17 -7.04 3.96
CA LEU A 62 -1.25 -6.75 4.11
C LEU A 62 -2.03 -7.45 3.01
N ASN A 63 -3.13 -8.08 3.37
CA ASN A 63 -4.00 -8.77 2.41
C ASN A 63 -4.92 -7.74 1.75
N VAL A 64 -4.54 -7.29 0.56
CA VAL A 64 -5.30 -6.32 -0.22
C VAL A 64 -5.77 -6.92 -1.54
N ASP A 65 -6.87 -6.39 -2.05
CA ASP A 65 -7.34 -6.66 -3.40
C ASP A 65 -6.79 -5.61 -4.34
N ILE A 66 -6.28 -6.05 -5.48
CA ILE A 66 -5.62 -5.20 -6.48
C ILE A 66 -6.44 -5.18 -7.76
N SER A 67 -6.64 -3.98 -8.29
CA SER A 67 -7.13 -3.78 -9.65
C SER A 67 -6.38 -2.62 -10.29
N PHE A 68 -6.60 -2.40 -11.58
CA PHE A 68 -5.89 -1.37 -12.32
C PHE A 68 -6.87 -0.50 -13.09
N GLY A 69 -6.59 0.79 -13.11
CA GLY A 69 -7.38 1.76 -13.86
C GLY A 69 -6.98 1.83 -15.33
N PRO A 70 -7.61 2.76 -16.10
CA PRO A 70 -7.38 2.88 -17.55
C PRO A 70 -5.94 3.18 -17.96
N ASN A 71 -5.18 3.83 -17.10
CA ASN A 71 -3.77 4.17 -17.35
C ASN A 71 -2.83 3.27 -16.55
N ASP A 72 -3.29 2.06 -16.22
CA ASP A 72 -2.52 1.07 -15.48
C ASP A 72 -2.18 1.48 -14.05
N GLY A 73 -2.80 2.55 -13.54
CA GLY A 73 -2.65 2.97 -12.15
C GLY A 73 -3.22 1.94 -11.20
N ALA A 74 -2.53 1.70 -10.09
CA ALA A 74 -2.96 0.71 -9.11
C ALA A 74 -4.16 1.22 -8.30
N ILE A 75 -5.11 0.33 -8.07
CA ILE A 75 -6.25 0.54 -7.18
C ILE A 75 -6.23 -0.58 -6.17
N LEU A 76 -6.22 -0.22 -4.89
CA LEU A 76 -6.19 -1.19 -3.80
C LEU A 76 -7.39 -1.02 -2.90
N SER A 77 -7.93 -2.16 -2.43
CA SER A 77 -8.93 -2.16 -1.38
C SER A 77 -8.52 -3.12 -0.26
N TYR A 78 -8.97 -2.81 0.94
CA TYR A 78 -8.74 -3.60 2.14
C TYR A 78 -10.08 -3.81 2.83
N ASN A 79 -10.49 -5.07 2.98
CA ASN A 79 -11.79 -5.43 3.57
C ASN A 79 -12.96 -4.65 2.94
N GLY A 80 -12.93 -4.50 1.61
CA GLY A 80 -13.98 -3.83 0.86
C GLY A 80 -13.88 -2.30 0.83
N THR A 81 -12.91 -1.72 1.52
CA THR A 81 -12.71 -0.26 1.53
C THR A 81 -11.55 0.11 0.61
N THR A 82 -11.75 1.03 -0.31
CA THR A 82 -10.69 1.52 -1.19
C THR A 82 -9.65 2.27 -0.36
N VAL A 83 -8.39 1.86 -0.47
CA VAL A 83 -7.27 2.45 0.27
C VAL A 83 -6.26 3.14 -0.64
N LEU A 84 -6.34 2.92 -1.94
CA LEU A 84 -5.53 3.61 -2.94
C LEU A 84 -6.31 3.74 -4.24
N GLN A 85 -6.42 4.95 -4.73
CA GLN A 85 -6.97 5.21 -6.07
C GLN A 85 -6.47 6.58 -6.55
N GLY A 86 -5.90 6.63 -7.75
CA GLY A 86 -5.33 7.86 -8.28
C GLY A 86 -4.24 8.40 -7.36
N ASN A 87 -4.37 9.63 -6.92
CA ASN A 87 -3.43 10.29 -6.02
C ASN A 87 -3.90 10.31 -4.56
N THR A 88 -4.91 9.51 -4.24
CA THR A 88 -5.48 9.44 -2.89
C THR A 88 -5.14 8.10 -2.25
N ALA A 89 -4.58 8.14 -1.07
CA ALA A 89 -4.24 6.94 -0.30
C ALA A 89 -4.67 7.09 1.15
N SER A 90 -5.14 5.98 1.72
CA SER A 90 -5.37 5.85 3.15
C SER A 90 -4.06 5.55 3.88
N SER A 91 -4.10 5.58 5.20
CA SER A 91 -2.98 5.19 6.04
C SER A 91 -3.43 4.15 7.07
N PHE A 92 -2.45 3.42 7.59
CA PHE A 92 -2.65 2.41 8.62
C PHE A 92 -1.76 2.73 9.81
N GLY A 93 -2.12 2.19 10.96
CA GLY A 93 -1.34 2.33 12.17
C GLY A 93 -1.40 1.07 13.01
N VAL A 94 -0.61 1.05 14.06
CA VAL A 94 -0.63 -0.01 15.06
C VAL A 94 -0.36 0.61 16.43
N THR A 95 -1.09 0.14 17.45
CA THR A 95 -0.89 0.54 18.83
C THR A 95 -0.68 -0.68 19.69
N GLN A 96 -0.08 -0.47 20.87
CA GLN A 96 0.05 -1.50 21.87
C GLN A 96 -0.81 -1.11 23.07
N ASN A 97 -1.69 -2.02 23.49
CA ASN A 97 -2.54 -1.85 24.64
C ASN A 97 -1.73 -2.01 25.93
N ALA A 98 -2.30 -1.59 27.05
CA ALA A 98 -1.66 -1.67 28.36
C ALA A 98 -1.28 -3.11 28.76
N ASN A 99 -2.03 -4.10 28.26
CA ASN A 99 -1.75 -5.52 28.53
C ASN A 99 -0.76 -6.15 27.54
N GLY A 100 -0.15 -5.35 26.66
CA GLY A 100 0.82 -5.82 25.69
C GLY A 100 0.25 -6.34 24.36
N THR A 101 -1.07 -6.44 24.23
CA THR A 101 -1.69 -6.85 22.96
C THR A 101 -1.61 -5.72 21.93
N LEU A 102 -1.57 -6.08 20.66
CA LEU A 102 -1.47 -5.12 19.56
C LEU A 102 -2.86 -4.89 18.94
N ALA A 103 -3.11 -3.65 18.51
CA ALA A 103 -4.29 -3.29 17.76
C ALA A 103 -3.87 -2.67 16.43
N PHE A 104 -4.33 -3.24 15.34
CA PHE A 104 -4.14 -2.70 13.99
C PHE A 104 -5.22 -1.66 13.73
N LEU A 105 -4.80 -0.48 13.26
CA LEU A 105 -5.66 0.67 13.04
C LEU A 105 -5.72 1.00 11.55
N GLY A 106 -6.91 1.20 11.06
CA GLY A 106 -7.11 1.65 9.69
C GLY A 106 -8.04 0.76 8.89
N PRO A 107 -8.33 1.22 7.64
CA PRO A 107 -7.75 2.41 7.00
C PRO A 107 -8.31 3.72 7.53
N ALA A 108 -7.46 4.72 7.52
CA ALA A 108 -7.81 6.06 7.97
C ALA A 108 -7.76 7.07 6.82
#